data_4d3f67c3b2bb7260759536c2f7bc8e7e
#
_entry.id   4d3f67c3b2bb7260759536c2f7bc8e7e
#
_cell.length_a   1.000
_cell.length_b   1.000
_cell.length_c   1.000
_cell.angle_alpha   90.00
_cell.angle_beta   90.00
_cell.angle_gamma   90.00
#
_symmetry.space_group_name_H-M   'P 1'
#
loop_
_entity.id
_entity.type
_entity.pdbx_description
1 polymer ?
#
loop_
_entity_poly.entity_id
_entity_poly.type
_entity_poly.pdbx_seq_one_letter_code
_entity_poly.pdbx_strand_id
1 'polypeptide(L)'
;MLGLLNKPSDRGRIFMKTIVMKFGGTSLMTVDRIKSAARIVSATAASGKQIVVVVSAMGHTTDQLIDLARLITTTAESRELDALMATGEQVSATLMAMALQELGHKSRSFNGFQAGIKTDRRFGDAIIQSINISCLKACLTSGFIPVVTGFQGVTELGETSTLGRGGSDTTAIALADAIKAERCDIFTDVDGIYSADPRIVSDAHKHDKINIAEMLELARSGAQVVNARSVEVARDRHVQVRVRSTFNPTNEGTLLTVENKSAQGFTGIAVNPNVHCIEIELHKLEFGSDRRLRTLRRRRMETRRQLCRLLRESGISAEIVSRFRPNPFRIFLAVSKENSAQALKILSGVQLPTRRMQIIEELACVSLVASEITTNHEVDAIEAMNRQGIDLLAIAWYRQRLAIFVPLAQANTAANALHMHFAKTRIAA
;
A
#
# COMPACT_ATOMS: atom_id res chain seq x y z
N MET A 1 -35.63 55.36 2.98
CA MET A 1 -34.23 55.34 2.46
C MET A 1 -33.58 54.10 3.00
N LEU A 2 -33.58 52.99 2.22
CA LEU A 2 -32.99 51.72 2.58
C LEU A 2 -31.53 51.73 2.07
N GLY A 3 -30.57 51.71 3.00
CA GLY A 3 -29.15 51.66 2.71
C GLY A 3 -28.79 50.29 2.11
N LEU A 4 -28.33 50.28 0.88
CA LEU A 4 -27.69 49.15 0.19
C LEU A 4 -26.40 48.80 0.91
N LEU A 5 -26.40 47.69 1.68
CA LEU A 5 -25.19 47.09 2.20
C LEU A 5 -24.41 46.49 1.02
N ASN A 6 -23.33 47.19 0.65
CA ASN A 6 -22.34 46.68 -0.29
C ASN A 6 -21.77 45.35 0.24
N LYS A 7 -22.06 44.25 -0.46
CA LYS A 7 -21.29 42.99 -0.32
C LYS A 7 -19.85 43.27 -0.71
N PRO A 8 -18.85 42.92 0.11
CA PRO A 8 -17.46 43.07 -0.30
C PRO A 8 -17.23 42.18 -1.52
N SER A 9 -16.69 42.81 -2.57
CA SER A 9 -16.34 42.13 -3.82
C SER A 9 -15.34 41.03 -3.58
N ASP A 10 -15.61 39.84 -4.11
CA ASP A 10 -14.78 38.63 -4.07
C ASP A 10 -13.54 38.73 -5.01
N ARG A 11 -13.06 39.96 -5.23
CA ARG A 11 -11.88 40.23 -6.05
C ARG A 11 -10.63 40.21 -5.18
N GLY A 12 -9.87 39.10 -5.24
CA GLY A 12 -8.50 39.05 -4.75
C GLY A 12 -8.17 38.06 -3.64
N ARG A 13 -8.99 37.08 -3.31
CA ARG A 13 -8.52 35.93 -2.53
C ARG A 13 -7.61 35.07 -3.41
N ILE A 14 -6.29 35.29 -3.29
CA ILE A 14 -5.30 34.28 -3.69
C ILE A 14 -5.66 33.06 -2.88
N PHE A 15 -6.27 32.04 -3.54
CA PHE A 15 -6.52 30.75 -2.91
C PHE A 15 -5.16 30.16 -2.57
N MET A 16 -4.76 30.26 -1.29
CA MET A 16 -3.54 29.63 -0.81
C MET A 16 -3.66 28.13 -1.09
N LYS A 17 -2.71 27.61 -1.85
CA LYS A 17 -2.68 26.18 -2.19
C LYS A 17 -2.47 25.37 -0.93
N THR A 18 -3.34 24.41 -0.69
CA THR A 18 -3.28 23.54 0.49
C THR A 18 -2.43 22.30 0.18
N ILE A 19 -1.60 21.88 1.13
CA ILE A 19 -0.83 20.62 1.09
C ILE A 19 -1.27 19.77 2.27
N VAL A 20 -1.51 18.49 2.03
CA VAL A 20 -1.66 17.50 3.09
C VAL A 20 -0.30 16.87 3.35
N MET A 21 0.15 16.87 4.60
CA MET A 21 1.43 16.30 5.02
C MET A 21 1.16 15.15 6.00
N LYS A 22 1.49 13.91 5.60
CA LYS A 22 1.31 12.75 6.46
C LYS A 22 2.65 12.30 7.04
N PHE A 23 2.69 12.02 8.34
CA PHE A 23 3.86 11.47 9.03
C PHE A 23 3.58 10.06 9.54
N GLY A 24 4.44 9.10 9.15
CA GLY A 24 4.36 7.70 9.56
C GLY A 24 4.79 7.47 11.02
N GLY A 25 4.50 6.30 11.57
CA GLY A 25 4.83 5.94 12.96
C GLY A 25 6.33 6.04 13.27
N THR A 26 7.19 5.58 12.37
CA THR A 26 8.66 5.72 12.49
C THR A 26 9.10 7.18 12.54
N SER A 27 8.41 8.05 11.81
CA SER A 27 8.67 9.51 11.79
C SER A 27 8.25 10.21 13.08
N LEU A 28 7.41 9.58 13.91
CA LEU A 28 6.84 10.12 15.15
C LEU A 28 7.23 9.31 16.39
N MET A 29 8.18 8.37 16.27
CA MET A 29 8.48 7.37 17.30
C MET A 29 8.88 7.97 18.66
N THR A 30 9.51 9.13 18.66
CA THR A 30 9.96 9.84 19.86
C THR A 30 9.52 11.29 19.86
N VAL A 31 9.55 11.94 21.03
CA VAL A 31 9.26 13.38 21.15
C VAL A 31 10.15 14.22 20.25
N ASP A 32 11.45 13.88 20.12
CA ASP A 32 12.39 14.63 19.27
C ASP A 32 12.04 14.47 17.77
N ARG A 33 11.55 13.28 17.37
CA ARG A 33 11.04 13.07 16.01
C ARG A 33 9.78 13.86 15.74
N ILE A 34 8.85 13.95 16.70
CA ILE A 34 7.66 14.83 16.59
C ILE A 34 8.09 16.30 16.43
N LYS A 35 9.04 16.78 17.24
CA LYS A 35 9.58 18.14 17.11
C LYS A 35 10.24 18.36 15.73
N SER A 36 10.96 17.38 15.21
CA SER A 36 11.56 17.44 13.89
C SER A 36 10.51 17.47 12.77
N ALA A 37 9.47 16.64 12.85
CA ALA A 37 8.34 16.68 11.94
C ALA A 37 7.59 18.01 12.00
N ALA A 38 7.39 18.60 13.20
CA ALA A 38 6.78 19.92 13.36
C ALA A 38 7.62 21.03 12.69
N ARG A 39 8.96 20.94 12.73
CA ARG A 39 9.83 21.91 11.99
C ARG A 39 9.66 21.78 10.47
N ILE A 40 9.47 20.58 9.93
CA ILE A 40 9.19 20.36 8.50
C ILE A 40 7.86 21.02 8.11
N VAL A 41 6.81 20.84 8.94
CA VAL A 41 5.51 21.50 8.75
C VAL A 41 5.66 23.01 8.80
N SER A 42 6.37 23.55 9.81
CA SER A 42 6.63 24.97 10.00
C SER A 42 7.35 25.59 8.78
N ALA A 43 8.41 24.93 8.29
CA ALA A 43 9.14 25.39 7.10
C ALA A 43 8.24 25.40 5.84
N THR A 44 7.35 24.42 5.71
CA THR A 44 6.40 24.36 4.59
C THR A 44 5.33 25.46 4.71
N ALA A 45 4.83 25.73 5.92
CA ALA A 45 3.89 26.82 6.17
C ALA A 45 4.51 28.19 5.89
N ALA A 46 5.79 28.41 6.22
CA ALA A 46 6.53 29.62 5.92
C ALA A 46 6.63 29.94 4.42
N SER A 47 6.47 28.95 3.55
CA SER A 47 6.39 29.14 2.09
C SER A 47 5.03 29.69 1.59
N GLY A 48 4.11 30.07 2.50
CA GLY A 48 2.80 30.61 2.16
C GLY A 48 1.75 29.56 1.79
N LYS A 49 1.96 28.29 2.17
CA LYS A 49 1.00 27.20 1.93
C LYS A 49 0.09 27.00 3.15
N GLN A 50 -1.16 26.64 2.91
CA GLN A 50 -2.02 26.08 3.94
C GLN A 50 -1.66 24.59 4.14
N ILE A 51 -1.59 24.15 5.39
CA ILE A 51 -1.17 22.79 5.71
C ILE A 51 -2.28 22.06 6.48
N VAL A 52 -2.54 20.81 6.09
CA VAL A 52 -3.26 19.83 6.91
C VAL A 52 -2.28 18.72 7.24
N VAL A 53 -2.07 18.44 8.52
CA VAL A 53 -1.18 17.38 8.98
C VAL A 53 -2.01 16.15 9.28
N VAL A 54 -1.54 14.96 8.84
CA VAL A 54 -2.10 13.66 9.21
C VAL A 54 -1.01 12.85 9.90
N VAL A 55 -1.33 12.25 11.04
CA VAL A 55 -0.35 11.52 11.86
C VAL A 55 -0.77 10.07 12.07
N SER A 56 0.22 9.16 12.08
CA SER A 56 0.08 7.80 12.58
C SER A 56 0.36 7.75 14.09
N ALA A 57 0.04 6.65 14.74
CA ALA A 57 0.48 6.38 16.11
C ALA A 57 2.01 6.39 16.20
N MET A 58 2.56 6.65 17.39
CA MET A 58 4.00 6.74 17.63
C MET A 58 4.65 5.34 17.56
N GLY A 59 5.60 5.15 16.63
CA GLY A 59 6.40 3.92 16.55
C GLY A 59 5.53 2.65 16.51
N HIS A 60 5.64 1.81 17.54
CA HIS A 60 4.94 0.53 17.69
C HIS A 60 3.73 0.61 18.62
N THR A 61 3.19 1.79 18.90
CA THR A 61 2.07 1.95 19.85
C THR A 61 0.86 1.11 19.48
N THR A 62 0.52 1.03 18.19
CA THR A 62 -0.62 0.20 17.73
C THR A 62 -0.41 -1.27 18.07
N ASP A 63 0.80 -1.81 17.83
CA ASP A 63 1.13 -3.21 18.17
C ASP A 63 1.05 -3.45 19.68
N GLN A 64 1.57 -2.51 20.49
CA GLN A 64 1.48 -2.58 21.96
C GLN A 64 0.04 -2.58 22.45
N LEU A 65 -0.86 -1.78 21.86
CA LEU A 65 -2.28 -1.76 22.21
C LEU A 65 -2.96 -3.09 21.86
N ILE A 66 -2.63 -3.67 20.71
CA ILE A 66 -3.13 -5.00 20.33
C ILE A 66 -2.64 -6.07 21.32
N ASP A 67 -1.37 -6.02 21.72
CA ASP A 67 -0.81 -6.97 22.68
C ASP A 67 -1.46 -6.83 24.05
N LEU A 68 -1.75 -5.61 24.51
CA LEU A 68 -2.52 -5.38 25.74
C LEU A 68 -3.92 -6.01 25.65
N ALA A 69 -4.62 -5.86 24.53
CA ALA A 69 -5.92 -6.50 24.34
C ALA A 69 -5.82 -8.03 24.41
N ARG A 70 -4.78 -8.62 23.81
CA ARG A 70 -4.54 -10.07 23.82
C ARG A 70 -4.27 -10.63 25.22
N LEU A 71 -3.68 -9.83 26.12
CA LEU A 71 -3.50 -10.22 27.51
C LEU A 71 -4.82 -10.30 28.28
N ILE A 72 -5.85 -9.59 27.84
CA ILE A 72 -7.19 -9.62 28.44
C ILE A 72 -8.03 -10.73 27.82
N THR A 73 -8.04 -10.84 26.49
CA THR A 73 -8.85 -11.82 25.76
C THR A 73 -8.28 -12.16 24.40
N THR A 74 -8.42 -13.42 24.00
CA THR A 74 -8.07 -13.87 22.63
C THR A 74 -9.20 -13.70 21.63
N THR A 75 -10.39 -13.29 22.07
CA THR A 75 -11.63 -13.18 21.28
C THR A 75 -12.25 -11.77 21.40
N ALA A 76 -11.40 -10.72 21.39
CA ALA A 76 -11.88 -9.35 21.41
C ALA A 76 -12.75 -9.04 20.18
N GLU A 77 -13.87 -8.36 20.40
CA GLU A 77 -14.67 -7.85 19.30
C GLU A 77 -13.90 -6.78 18.52
N SER A 78 -13.98 -6.84 17.19
CA SER A 78 -13.26 -5.91 16.31
C SER A 78 -13.60 -4.44 16.60
N ARG A 79 -14.84 -4.15 17.02
CA ARG A 79 -15.28 -2.81 17.42
C ARG A 79 -14.48 -2.26 18.62
N GLU A 80 -14.24 -3.08 19.65
CA GLU A 80 -13.47 -2.67 20.83
C GLU A 80 -11.99 -2.54 20.51
N LEU A 81 -11.45 -3.41 19.63
CA LEU A 81 -10.08 -3.28 19.14
C LEU A 81 -9.89 -1.98 18.36
N ASP A 82 -10.86 -1.59 17.51
CA ASP A 82 -10.80 -0.34 16.77
C ASP A 82 -10.80 0.87 17.71
N ALA A 83 -11.67 0.87 18.74
CA ALA A 83 -11.73 1.93 19.74
C ALA A 83 -10.40 2.06 20.49
N LEU A 84 -9.78 0.93 20.86
CA LEU A 84 -8.49 0.90 21.56
C LEU A 84 -7.36 1.40 20.64
N MET A 85 -7.22 0.83 19.45
CA MET A 85 -6.13 1.20 18.52
C MET A 85 -6.17 2.67 18.12
N ALA A 86 -7.36 3.24 17.92
CA ALA A 86 -7.54 4.64 17.53
C ALA A 86 -7.00 5.65 18.57
N THR A 87 -6.76 5.24 19.81
CA THR A 87 -6.17 6.11 20.84
C THR A 87 -4.71 6.48 20.53
N GLY A 88 -3.98 5.62 19.82
CA GLY A 88 -2.58 5.85 19.46
C GLY A 88 -2.37 7.12 18.62
N GLU A 89 -3.21 7.32 17.61
CA GLU A 89 -3.16 8.52 16.76
C GLU A 89 -3.65 9.76 17.50
N GLN A 90 -4.52 9.64 18.50
CA GLN A 90 -4.98 10.78 19.31
C GLN A 90 -3.82 11.35 20.13
N VAL A 91 -2.98 10.49 20.68
CA VAL A 91 -1.75 10.91 21.39
C VAL A 91 -0.83 11.67 20.43
N SER A 92 -0.47 11.10 19.30
CA SER A 92 0.46 11.72 18.37
C SER A 92 -0.09 13.01 17.74
N ALA A 93 -1.40 13.09 17.46
CA ALA A 93 -2.02 14.30 16.92
C ALA A 93 -1.97 15.45 17.91
N THR A 94 -2.24 15.17 19.19
CA THR A 94 -2.20 16.19 20.25
C THR A 94 -0.77 16.66 20.48
N LEU A 95 0.21 15.78 20.57
CA LEU A 95 1.63 16.12 20.74
C LEU A 95 2.16 16.92 19.53
N MET A 96 1.79 16.57 18.30
CA MET A 96 2.15 17.31 17.10
C MET A 96 1.54 18.72 17.13
N ALA A 97 0.29 18.88 17.54
CA ALA A 97 -0.35 20.18 17.65
C ALA A 97 0.36 21.05 18.69
N MET A 98 0.74 20.50 19.85
CA MET A 98 1.53 21.21 20.86
C MET A 98 2.91 21.61 20.34
N ALA A 99 3.60 20.72 19.59
CA ALA A 99 4.91 21.03 19.00
C ALA A 99 4.83 22.16 17.96
N LEU A 100 3.74 22.24 17.19
CA LEU A 100 3.49 23.35 16.26
C LEU A 100 3.17 24.66 16.99
N GLN A 101 2.44 24.60 18.11
CA GLN A 101 2.17 25.77 18.96
C GLN A 101 3.46 26.35 19.56
N GLU A 102 4.37 25.49 20.01
CA GLU A 102 5.70 25.89 20.50
C GLU A 102 6.53 26.60 19.43
N LEU A 103 6.33 26.26 18.15
CA LEU A 103 6.94 26.95 17.01
C LEU A 103 6.18 28.21 16.57
N GLY A 104 5.19 28.67 17.34
CA GLY A 104 4.42 29.90 17.09
C GLY A 104 3.24 29.73 16.13
N HIS A 105 2.90 28.52 15.70
CA HIS A 105 1.76 28.28 14.83
C HIS A 105 0.48 28.07 15.63
N LYS A 106 -0.64 28.64 15.18
CA LYS A 106 -1.96 28.23 15.67
C LYS A 106 -2.24 26.81 15.15
N SER A 107 -2.44 25.84 16.02
CA SER A 107 -2.70 24.45 15.65
C SER A 107 -3.77 23.81 16.51
N ARG A 108 -4.51 22.84 15.96
CA ARG A 108 -5.53 22.04 16.66
C ARG A 108 -5.52 20.61 16.18
N SER A 109 -5.64 19.66 17.12
CA SER A 109 -5.84 18.25 16.83
C SER A 109 -7.31 17.95 16.55
N PHE A 110 -7.55 16.99 15.64
CA PHE A 110 -8.87 16.49 15.25
C PHE A 110 -8.82 14.95 15.20
N ASN A 111 -9.73 14.28 15.88
CA ASN A 111 -9.94 12.85 15.67
C ASN A 111 -10.79 12.61 14.41
N GLY A 112 -11.01 11.34 14.05
CA GLY A 112 -11.77 10.97 12.84
C GLY A 112 -13.19 11.55 12.81
N PHE A 113 -13.88 11.59 13.96
CA PHE A 113 -15.21 12.20 14.09
C PHE A 113 -15.16 13.71 13.84
N GLN A 114 -14.26 14.41 14.52
CA GLN A 114 -14.12 15.88 14.42
C GLN A 114 -13.65 16.31 13.02
N ALA A 115 -12.84 15.47 12.35
CA ALA A 115 -12.41 15.67 10.97
C ALA A 115 -13.51 15.34 9.95
N GLY A 116 -14.65 14.77 10.41
CA GLY A 116 -15.80 14.43 9.59
C GLY A 116 -15.61 13.22 8.69
N ILE A 117 -14.72 12.28 9.05
CA ILE A 117 -14.42 11.07 8.28
C ILE A 117 -15.46 10.00 8.61
N LYS A 118 -16.38 9.73 7.68
CA LYS A 118 -17.40 8.68 7.79
C LYS A 118 -16.95 7.39 7.09
N THR A 119 -17.18 6.25 7.74
CA THR A 119 -16.84 4.92 7.25
C THR A 119 -18.05 4.00 7.23
N ASP A 120 -17.89 2.84 6.60
CA ASP A 120 -18.78 1.70 6.79
C ASP A 120 -18.52 1.02 8.15
N ARG A 121 -19.25 -0.08 8.44
CA ARG A 121 -19.20 -0.82 9.71
C ARG A 121 -18.24 -2.03 9.67
N ARG A 122 -17.30 -2.08 8.76
CA ARG A 122 -16.29 -3.15 8.71
C ARG A 122 -15.15 -2.84 9.67
N PHE A 123 -15.37 -3.09 10.95
CA PHE A 123 -14.34 -2.87 11.96
C PHE A 123 -13.05 -3.62 11.63
N GLY A 124 -11.91 -2.98 11.85
CA GLY A 124 -10.56 -3.47 11.50
C GLY A 124 -10.13 -3.24 10.06
N ASP A 125 -11.08 -3.02 9.12
CA ASP A 125 -10.79 -2.77 7.69
C ASP A 125 -11.88 -1.90 7.03
N ALA A 126 -12.27 -0.82 7.71
CA ALA A 126 -13.32 0.07 7.27
C ALA A 126 -12.96 0.83 5.98
N ILE A 127 -13.99 1.19 5.21
CA ILE A 127 -13.83 2.02 4.01
C ILE A 127 -14.41 3.41 4.27
N ILE A 128 -13.66 4.45 3.92
CA ILE A 128 -14.13 5.84 3.95
C ILE A 128 -15.23 6.01 2.89
N GLN A 129 -16.43 6.34 3.35
CA GLN A 129 -17.59 6.59 2.51
C GLN A 129 -17.71 8.06 2.11
N SER A 130 -17.46 8.96 3.05
CA SER A 130 -17.51 10.41 2.83
C SER A 130 -16.67 11.17 3.86
N ILE A 131 -16.29 12.41 3.53
CA ILE A 131 -15.60 13.30 4.45
C ILE A 131 -16.31 14.66 4.44
N ASN A 132 -16.79 15.10 5.61
CA ASN A 132 -17.29 16.45 5.78
C ASN A 132 -16.18 17.40 6.26
N ILE A 133 -15.60 18.15 5.35
CA ILE A 133 -14.46 19.02 5.63
C ILE A 133 -14.82 20.39 6.27
N SER A 134 -16.06 20.63 6.67
CA SER A 134 -16.52 21.94 7.15
C SER A 134 -15.69 22.43 8.35
N CYS A 135 -15.42 21.55 9.34
CA CYS A 135 -14.60 21.89 10.51
C CYS A 135 -13.15 22.19 10.12
N LEU A 136 -12.56 21.39 9.21
CA LEU A 136 -11.20 21.59 8.73
C LEU A 136 -11.07 22.88 7.92
N LYS A 137 -12.04 23.20 7.06
CA LYS A 137 -12.09 24.45 6.32
C LYS A 137 -12.18 25.66 7.25
N ALA A 138 -13.06 25.62 8.26
CA ALA A 138 -13.17 26.67 9.26
C ALA A 138 -11.85 26.88 10.02
N CYS A 139 -11.17 25.78 10.40
CA CYS A 139 -9.87 25.79 11.04
C CYS A 139 -8.80 26.47 10.15
N LEU A 140 -8.69 26.06 8.88
CA LEU A 140 -7.75 26.63 7.90
C LEU A 140 -8.05 28.12 7.63
N THR A 141 -9.32 28.51 7.47
CA THR A 141 -9.73 29.91 7.23
C THR A 141 -9.38 30.81 8.43
N SER A 142 -9.39 30.27 9.65
CA SER A 142 -9.01 30.97 10.87
C SER A 142 -7.48 30.99 11.09
N GLY A 143 -6.68 30.55 10.12
CA GLY A 143 -5.22 30.57 10.16
C GLY A 143 -4.62 29.47 11.07
N PHE A 144 -5.37 28.42 11.38
CA PHE A 144 -4.87 27.27 12.14
C PHE A 144 -4.33 26.18 11.20
N ILE A 145 -3.37 25.40 11.69
CA ILE A 145 -2.92 24.14 11.10
C ILE A 145 -3.69 23.01 11.77
N PRO A 146 -4.64 22.35 11.09
CA PRO A 146 -5.31 21.16 11.64
C PRO A 146 -4.36 19.97 11.60
N VAL A 147 -4.29 19.23 12.72
CA VAL A 147 -3.58 17.96 12.86
C VAL A 147 -4.63 16.86 13.03
N VAL A 148 -4.77 16.02 12.04
CA VAL A 148 -5.80 14.98 11.97
C VAL A 148 -5.19 13.64 12.33
N THR A 149 -5.90 12.86 13.17
CA THR A 149 -5.56 11.45 13.39
C THR A 149 -5.75 10.69 12.09
N GLY A 150 -4.73 9.99 11.63
CA GLY A 150 -4.87 9.02 10.56
C GLY A 150 -5.57 7.75 11.03
N PHE A 151 -5.70 6.75 10.14
CA PHE A 151 -6.11 5.38 10.46
C PHE A 151 -7.56 5.20 10.91
N GLN A 152 -8.28 6.23 11.33
CA GLN A 152 -9.58 6.13 11.95
C GLN A 152 -10.66 7.00 11.31
N GLY A 153 -11.91 6.57 11.44
CA GLY A 153 -13.12 7.30 11.12
C GLY A 153 -14.25 6.91 12.06
N VAL A 154 -15.47 7.25 11.70
CA VAL A 154 -16.67 6.89 12.48
C VAL A 154 -17.74 6.30 11.58
N THR A 155 -18.42 5.30 12.10
CA THR A 155 -19.61 4.72 11.47
C THR A 155 -20.78 5.71 11.52
N GLU A 156 -21.87 5.41 10.82
CA GLU A 156 -23.12 6.20 10.89
C GLU A 156 -23.71 6.25 12.31
N LEU A 157 -23.41 5.26 13.15
CA LEU A 157 -23.84 5.21 14.57
C LEU A 157 -22.90 5.96 15.51
N GLY A 158 -21.85 6.63 14.98
CA GLY A 158 -20.88 7.37 15.80
C GLY A 158 -19.79 6.48 16.45
N GLU A 159 -19.71 5.21 16.08
CA GLU A 159 -18.71 4.27 16.61
C GLU A 159 -17.37 4.48 15.90
N THR A 160 -16.27 4.41 16.64
CA THR A 160 -14.92 4.49 16.06
C THR A 160 -14.61 3.24 15.25
N SER A 161 -14.08 3.44 14.05
CA SER A 161 -13.65 2.36 13.14
C SER A 161 -12.24 2.62 12.65
N THR A 162 -11.48 1.56 12.35
CA THR A 162 -10.14 1.68 11.78
C THR A 162 -10.09 1.19 10.34
N LEU A 163 -9.16 1.79 9.56
CA LEU A 163 -9.04 1.58 8.11
C LEU A 163 -8.09 0.43 7.72
N GLY A 164 -7.60 -0.32 8.70
CA GLY A 164 -6.64 -1.39 8.47
C GLY A 164 -5.24 -0.91 8.06
N ARG A 165 -4.41 -1.81 7.55
CA ARG A 165 -3.01 -1.52 7.19
C ARG A 165 -2.92 -0.39 6.15
N GLY A 166 -2.02 0.59 6.38
CA GLY A 166 -1.88 1.78 5.53
C GLY A 166 -3.01 2.80 5.71
N GLY A 167 -3.84 2.67 6.74
CA GLY A 167 -5.00 3.52 6.98
C GLY A 167 -4.67 5.01 7.11
N SER A 168 -3.50 5.37 7.70
CA SER A 168 -3.10 6.78 7.81
C SER A 168 -2.73 7.40 6.45
N ASP A 169 -2.11 6.63 5.54
CA ASP A 169 -1.87 7.08 4.16
C ASP A 169 -3.19 7.25 3.41
N THR A 170 -4.11 6.30 3.58
CA THR A 170 -5.47 6.35 3.02
C THR A 170 -6.22 7.59 3.53
N THR A 171 -6.15 7.89 4.84
CA THR A 171 -6.74 9.10 5.43
C THR A 171 -6.18 10.36 4.78
N ALA A 172 -4.85 10.46 4.65
CA ALA A 172 -4.20 11.64 4.09
C ALA A 172 -4.59 11.89 2.64
N ILE A 173 -4.61 10.85 1.82
CA ILE A 173 -4.98 10.94 0.41
C ILE A 173 -6.47 11.28 0.26
N ALA A 174 -7.35 10.66 1.06
CA ALA A 174 -8.77 10.96 1.04
C ALA A 174 -9.09 12.40 1.49
N LEU A 175 -8.37 12.90 2.49
CA LEU A 175 -8.44 14.30 2.90
C LEU A 175 -7.92 15.24 1.81
N ALA A 176 -6.81 14.90 1.16
CA ALA A 176 -6.27 15.70 0.06
C ALA A 176 -7.27 15.84 -1.09
N ASP A 177 -7.97 14.76 -1.46
CA ASP A 177 -9.07 14.82 -2.44
C ASP A 177 -10.23 15.68 -1.91
N ALA A 178 -10.70 15.45 -0.68
CA ALA A 178 -11.86 16.15 -0.14
C ALA A 178 -11.67 17.67 -0.04
N ILE A 179 -10.46 18.13 0.33
CA ILE A 179 -10.14 19.57 0.43
C ILE A 179 -9.59 20.16 -0.88
N LYS A 180 -9.43 19.33 -1.93
CA LYS A 180 -8.81 19.69 -3.21
C LYS A 180 -7.40 20.26 -3.03
N ALA A 181 -6.59 19.55 -2.27
CA ALA A 181 -5.20 19.91 -2.04
C ALA A 181 -4.38 19.89 -3.33
N GLU A 182 -3.32 20.70 -3.39
CA GLU A 182 -2.34 20.67 -4.48
C GLU A 182 -1.69 19.29 -4.59
N ARG A 183 -1.34 18.68 -3.44
CA ARG A 183 -0.76 17.35 -3.32
C ARG A 183 -0.84 16.81 -1.90
N CYS A 184 -0.53 15.53 -1.76
CA CYS A 184 -0.32 14.83 -0.50
C CYS A 184 1.16 14.42 -0.38
N ASP A 185 1.89 14.97 0.58
CA ASP A 185 3.27 14.59 0.89
C ASP A 185 3.26 13.53 2.00
N ILE A 186 3.72 12.30 1.69
CA ILE A 186 3.86 11.18 2.63
C ILE A 186 5.31 11.15 3.13
N PHE A 187 5.51 11.48 4.39
CA PHE A 187 6.80 11.42 5.06
C PHE A 187 6.98 10.07 5.75
N THR A 188 8.06 9.39 5.41
CA THR A 188 8.45 8.06 5.89
C THR A 188 9.94 8.03 6.24
N ASP A 189 10.51 6.86 6.47
CA ASP A 189 11.92 6.65 6.80
C ASP A 189 12.82 6.51 5.57
N VAL A 190 12.25 6.40 4.38
CA VAL A 190 13.00 6.38 3.11
C VAL A 190 12.84 7.70 2.35
N ASP A 191 13.82 8.06 1.53
CA ASP A 191 13.86 9.34 0.83
C ASP A 191 13.23 9.30 -0.58
N GLY A 192 12.46 8.25 -0.87
CA GLY A 192 11.71 8.08 -2.12
C GLY A 192 11.48 6.62 -2.48
N ILE A 193 11.02 6.41 -3.71
CA ILE A 193 10.84 5.07 -4.30
C ILE A 193 12.07 4.72 -5.12
N TYR A 194 12.61 3.52 -4.87
CA TYR A 194 13.79 3.01 -5.55
C TYR A 194 13.44 1.91 -6.56
N SER A 195 14.32 1.71 -7.53
CA SER A 195 14.21 0.61 -8.51
C SER A 195 14.37 -0.78 -7.91
N ALA A 196 14.85 -0.89 -6.68
CA ALA A 196 14.84 -2.07 -5.81
C ALA A 196 15.08 -1.61 -4.37
N ASP A 197 14.95 -2.51 -3.38
CA ASP A 197 15.33 -2.20 -2.00
C ASP A 197 16.86 -1.99 -1.93
N PRO A 198 17.36 -0.78 -1.56
CA PRO A 198 18.80 -0.50 -1.50
C PRO A 198 19.56 -1.38 -0.50
N ARG A 199 18.86 -1.99 0.46
CA ARG A 199 19.45 -2.94 1.43
C ARG A 199 19.76 -4.29 0.80
N ILE A 200 19.08 -4.61 -0.32
CA ILE A 200 19.25 -5.85 -1.09
C ILE A 200 20.12 -5.61 -2.33
N VAL A 201 19.86 -4.51 -3.04
CA VAL A 201 20.49 -4.15 -4.31
C VAL A 201 21.22 -2.83 -4.15
N SER A 202 22.56 -2.86 -4.06
CA SER A 202 23.41 -1.68 -3.83
C SER A 202 23.29 -0.61 -4.91
N ASP A 203 23.07 -1.03 -6.16
CA ASP A 203 22.97 -0.16 -7.34
C ASP A 203 21.54 0.32 -7.61
N ALA A 204 20.62 0.13 -6.64
CA ALA A 204 19.27 0.64 -6.74
C ALA A 204 19.25 2.17 -6.84
N HIS A 205 18.62 2.71 -7.88
CA HIS A 205 18.51 4.14 -8.10
C HIS A 205 17.13 4.65 -7.66
N LYS A 206 17.09 5.87 -7.13
CA LYS A 206 15.85 6.53 -6.75
C LYS A 206 15.15 7.09 -7.98
N HIS A 207 13.82 6.96 -8.03
CA HIS A 207 12.97 7.62 -9.02
C HIS A 207 12.62 9.04 -8.57
N ASP A 208 12.83 10.04 -9.42
CA ASP A 208 12.27 11.39 -9.18
C ASP A 208 10.76 11.40 -9.41
N LYS A 209 10.31 10.64 -10.40
CA LYS A 209 8.89 10.42 -10.75
C LYS A 209 8.65 8.97 -11.08
N ILE A 210 7.49 8.45 -10.68
CA ILE A 210 7.03 7.11 -11.01
C ILE A 210 5.55 7.14 -11.40
N ASN A 211 5.16 6.31 -12.37
CA ASN A 211 3.75 6.17 -12.71
C ASN A 211 2.99 5.46 -11.58
N ILE A 212 1.82 5.96 -11.23
CA ILE A 212 1.02 5.45 -10.11
C ILE A 212 0.59 3.98 -10.32
N ALA A 213 0.39 3.54 -11.56
CA ALA A 213 0.07 2.14 -11.85
C ALA A 213 1.28 1.21 -11.62
N GLU A 214 2.49 1.65 -11.96
CA GLU A 214 3.73 0.93 -11.70
C GLU A 214 4.04 0.90 -10.20
N MET A 215 3.84 2.02 -9.50
CA MET A 215 3.95 2.07 -8.04
C MET A 215 2.99 1.10 -7.36
N LEU A 216 1.75 0.98 -7.88
CA LEU A 216 0.77 0.03 -7.38
C LEU A 216 1.25 -1.42 -7.52
N GLU A 217 1.84 -1.77 -8.67
CA GLU A 217 2.40 -3.11 -8.87
C GLU A 217 3.61 -3.37 -7.96
N LEU A 218 4.50 -2.38 -7.74
CA LEU A 218 5.59 -2.49 -6.76
C LEU A 218 5.04 -2.71 -5.34
N ALA A 219 4.04 -1.94 -4.92
CA ALA A 219 3.44 -2.06 -3.59
C ALA A 219 2.76 -3.43 -3.38
N ARG A 220 2.03 -3.93 -4.38
CA ARG A 220 1.42 -5.27 -4.38
C ARG A 220 2.46 -6.39 -4.36
N SER A 221 3.63 -6.11 -4.89
CA SER A 221 4.75 -7.06 -4.98
C SER A 221 5.64 -7.09 -3.75
N GLY A 222 5.35 -6.30 -2.71
CA GLY A 222 6.08 -6.32 -1.45
C GLY A 222 6.96 -5.09 -1.19
N ALA A 223 6.96 -4.07 -2.07
CA ALA A 223 7.61 -2.80 -1.76
C ALA A 223 6.84 -2.07 -0.66
N GLN A 224 7.43 -1.97 0.55
CA GLN A 224 6.76 -1.51 1.77
C GLN A 224 6.86 0.01 2.00
N VAL A 225 7.00 0.82 0.94
CA VAL A 225 7.16 2.27 1.08
C VAL A 225 5.82 2.97 1.22
N VAL A 226 4.84 2.60 0.38
CA VAL A 226 3.45 3.09 0.44
C VAL A 226 2.53 1.88 0.30
N ASN A 227 1.46 1.85 1.08
CA ASN A 227 0.50 0.75 1.03
C ASN A 227 -0.26 0.72 -0.30
N ALA A 228 -0.45 -0.46 -0.90
CA ALA A 228 -1.13 -0.63 -2.19
C ALA A 228 -2.55 -0.02 -2.21
N ARG A 229 -3.34 -0.18 -1.13
CA ARG A 229 -4.67 0.41 -0.98
C ARG A 229 -4.64 1.93 -1.06
N SER A 230 -3.62 2.57 -0.42
CA SER A 230 -3.45 4.02 -0.47
C SER A 230 -3.11 4.51 -1.87
N VAL A 231 -2.27 3.75 -2.60
CA VAL A 231 -1.93 4.04 -4.00
C VAL A 231 -3.16 3.89 -4.90
N GLU A 232 -4.02 2.88 -4.67
CA GLU A 232 -5.30 2.72 -5.36
C GLU A 232 -6.21 3.93 -5.16
N VAL A 233 -6.37 4.39 -3.92
CA VAL A 233 -7.17 5.59 -3.60
C VAL A 233 -6.59 6.82 -4.29
N ALA A 234 -5.27 7.00 -4.32
CA ALA A 234 -4.62 8.12 -4.99
C ALA A 234 -4.88 8.09 -6.51
N ARG A 235 -4.78 6.92 -7.13
CA ARG A 235 -5.08 6.71 -8.55
C ARG A 235 -6.54 7.05 -8.87
N ASP A 236 -7.49 6.46 -8.12
CA ASP A 236 -8.91 6.56 -8.39
C ASP A 236 -9.47 7.97 -8.11
N ARG A 237 -8.83 8.71 -7.20
CA ARG A 237 -9.15 10.09 -6.84
C ARG A 237 -8.31 11.14 -7.55
N HIS A 238 -7.35 10.73 -8.39
CA HIS A 238 -6.42 11.61 -9.11
C HIS A 238 -5.64 12.56 -8.21
N VAL A 239 -5.27 12.11 -7.00
CA VAL A 239 -4.49 12.89 -6.04
C VAL A 239 -3.01 12.77 -6.37
N GLN A 240 -2.32 13.89 -6.50
CA GLN A 240 -0.86 13.91 -6.57
C GLN A 240 -0.27 13.50 -5.21
N VAL A 241 0.57 12.46 -5.20
CA VAL A 241 1.25 11.99 -3.99
C VAL A 241 2.75 12.12 -4.18
N ARG A 242 3.44 12.63 -3.15
CA ARG A 242 4.90 12.68 -3.09
C ARG A 242 5.39 11.93 -1.87
N VAL A 243 6.33 11.02 -2.06
CA VAL A 243 6.98 10.27 -0.97
C VAL A 243 8.28 10.92 -0.63
N ARG A 244 8.49 11.26 0.65
CA ARG A 244 9.64 12.03 1.15
C ARG A 244 10.18 11.42 2.44
N SER A 245 11.44 11.73 2.75
CA SER A 245 12.04 11.35 4.03
C SER A 245 11.77 12.41 5.12
N THR A 246 11.42 11.94 6.31
CA THR A 246 11.42 12.77 7.52
C THR A 246 12.85 13.10 7.96
N PHE A 247 13.82 12.24 7.64
CA PHE A 247 15.21 12.37 8.08
C PHE A 247 16.09 13.17 7.10
N ASN A 248 15.63 13.32 5.86
CA ASN A 248 16.26 14.17 4.85
C ASN A 248 15.21 15.05 4.17
N PRO A 249 14.67 16.06 4.87
CA PRO A 249 13.54 16.86 4.39
C PRO A 249 13.90 17.79 3.23
N THR A 250 15.20 18.00 2.93
CA THR A 250 15.65 18.77 1.77
C THR A 250 15.56 17.98 0.48
N ASN A 251 15.53 16.64 0.55
CA ASN A 251 15.33 15.79 -0.60
C ASN A 251 13.86 15.90 -1.09
N GLU A 252 13.70 16.18 -2.38
CA GLU A 252 12.38 16.31 -3.01
C GLU A 252 11.58 14.99 -3.01
N GLY A 253 12.24 13.84 -2.82
CA GLY A 253 11.61 12.52 -2.82
C GLY A 253 11.16 12.07 -4.20
N THR A 254 10.12 11.22 -4.25
CA THR A 254 9.54 10.68 -5.48
C THR A 254 8.11 11.17 -5.66
N LEU A 255 7.79 11.72 -6.83
CA LEU A 255 6.43 12.13 -7.20
C LEU A 255 5.72 10.97 -7.93
N LEU A 256 4.55 10.56 -7.42
CA LEU A 256 3.65 9.64 -8.11
C LEU A 256 2.83 10.44 -9.13
N THR A 257 2.87 10.04 -10.41
CA THR A 257 2.19 10.73 -11.51
C THR A 257 1.13 9.83 -12.15
N VAL A 258 0.05 10.44 -12.62
CA VAL A 258 -0.99 9.77 -13.40
C VAL A 258 -0.64 9.79 -14.90
N GLU A 259 0.28 10.64 -15.31
CA GLU A 259 0.68 10.80 -16.70
C GLU A 259 1.38 9.56 -17.24
N ASN A 260 0.93 9.08 -18.40
CA ASN A 260 1.49 7.91 -19.11
C ASN A 260 2.88 8.15 -19.75
N LYS A 261 3.65 9.09 -19.24
CA LYS A 261 5.02 9.36 -19.71
C LYS A 261 6.06 8.64 -18.85
N SER A 262 5.84 7.38 -18.47
CA SER A 262 6.98 6.54 -18.11
C SER A 262 7.75 6.25 -19.40
N ALA A 263 9.06 6.49 -19.37
CA ALA A 263 9.95 5.97 -20.40
C ALA A 263 9.66 4.46 -20.50
N GLN A 264 9.34 3.97 -21.71
CA GLN A 264 9.12 2.55 -21.95
C GLN A 264 10.29 1.78 -21.34
N GLY A 265 10.02 0.88 -20.38
CA GLY A 265 11.08 0.06 -19.83
C GLY A 265 10.88 -0.36 -18.36
N PHE A 266 11.98 -0.80 -17.79
CA PHE A 266 12.13 -1.30 -16.43
C PHE A 266 11.84 -0.21 -15.38
N THR A 267 10.96 -0.55 -14.43
CA THR A 267 10.62 0.31 -13.29
C THR A 267 11.32 -0.14 -12.03
N GLY A 268 11.24 -1.43 -11.70
CA GLY A 268 11.90 -1.92 -10.49
C GLY A 268 11.68 -3.39 -10.19
N ILE A 269 12.38 -3.84 -9.15
CA ILE A 269 12.31 -5.18 -8.57
C ILE A 269 11.75 -5.06 -7.14
N ALA A 270 10.75 -5.86 -6.83
CA ALA A 270 10.24 -6.02 -5.47
C ALA A 270 10.39 -7.48 -5.01
N VAL A 271 10.71 -7.67 -3.72
CA VAL A 271 10.83 -8.99 -3.09
C VAL A 271 9.76 -9.12 -2.02
N ASN A 272 8.95 -10.16 -2.12
CA ASN A 272 7.97 -10.53 -1.09
C ASN A 272 8.34 -11.89 -0.49
N PRO A 273 8.89 -11.92 0.75
CA PRO A 273 9.20 -13.16 1.44
C PRO A 273 7.99 -13.77 2.16
N ASN A 274 6.87 -13.04 2.24
CA ASN A 274 5.67 -13.45 2.97
C ASN A 274 4.65 -14.13 2.05
N VAL A 275 5.11 -15.08 1.25
CA VAL A 275 4.27 -15.83 0.31
C VAL A 275 4.45 -17.32 0.50
N HIS A 276 3.34 -18.06 0.46
CA HIS A 276 3.29 -19.51 0.35
C HIS A 276 2.55 -19.90 -0.93
N CYS A 277 2.86 -21.09 -1.48
CA CYS A 277 2.09 -21.65 -2.58
C CYS A 277 1.29 -22.87 -2.10
N ILE A 278 0.00 -22.91 -2.40
CA ILE A 278 -0.83 -24.10 -2.21
C ILE A 278 -0.78 -24.90 -3.50
N GLU A 279 -0.22 -26.10 -3.42
CA GLU A 279 -0.21 -27.08 -4.50
C GLU A 279 -1.42 -28.00 -4.36
N ILE A 280 -2.22 -28.10 -5.41
CA ILE A 280 -3.37 -28.99 -5.52
C ILE A 280 -3.10 -29.96 -6.63
N GLU A 281 -2.90 -31.23 -6.31
CA GLU A 281 -2.72 -32.32 -7.27
C GLU A 281 -4.07 -33.00 -7.53
N LEU A 282 -4.51 -32.97 -8.79
CA LEU A 282 -5.76 -33.61 -9.24
C LEU A 282 -5.51 -35.06 -9.63
N HIS A 283 -6.52 -35.91 -9.48
CA HIS A 283 -6.42 -37.31 -10.02
C HIS A 283 -6.16 -37.28 -11.53
N LYS A 284 -5.25 -38.13 -11.97
CA LYS A 284 -5.09 -38.43 -13.40
C LYS A 284 -6.36 -39.13 -13.87
N LEU A 285 -7.17 -38.43 -14.65
CA LEU A 285 -8.24 -39.09 -15.39
C LEU A 285 -7.58 -39.86 -16.55
N GLU A 286 -7.90 -41.11 -16.74
CA GLU A 286 -7.45 -41.88 -17.90
C GLU A 286 -8.05 -41.29 -19.17
N PHE A 287 -7.24 -40.65 -20.00
CA PHE A 287 -7.67 -39.96 -21.20
C PHE A 287 -6.98 -40.49 -22.46
N GLY A 288 -7.78 -41.02 -23.36
CA GLY A 288 -7.42 -41.26 -24.76
C GLY A 288 -8.00 -40.15 -25.65
N SER A 289 -7.17 -39.51 -26.46
CA SER A 289 -7.43 -38.59 -27.56
C SER A 289 -7.32 -37.07 -27.31
N ASP A 290 -6.87 -36.32 -28.34
CA ASP A 290 -6.56 -34.87 -28.38
C ASP A 290 -7.75 -33.92 -28.07
N ARG A 291 -8.99 -34.33 -28.39
CA ARG A 291 -10.19 -33.55 -28.05
C ARG A 291 -10.39 -33.42 -26.55
N ARG A 292 -9.92 -34.38 -25.76
CA ARG A 292 -10.03 -34.40 -24.29
C ARG A 292 -9.04 -33.46 -23.60
N LEU A 293 -7.88 -33.15 -24.21
CA LEU A 293 -6.91 -32.19 -23.68
C LEU A 293 -7.44 -30.76 -23.68
N ARG A 294 -8.20 -30.33 -24.69
CA ARG A 294 -8.85 -29.02 -24.72
C ARG A 294 -9.92 -28.90 -23.64
N THR A 295 -10.71 -29.95 -23.41
CA THR A 295 -11.71 -29.99 -22.36
C THR A 295 -11.07 -29.94 -20.96
N LEU A 296 -9.94 -30.63 -20.76
CA LEU A 296 -9.16 -30.55 -19.52
C LEU A 296 -8.60 -29.17 -19.23
N ARG A 297 -8.02 -28.50 -20.23
CA ARG A 297 -7.53 -27.12 -20.10
C ARG A 297 -8.65 -26.17 -19.69
N ARG A 298 -9.83 -26.29 -20.32
CA ARG A 298 -11.01 -25.48 -19.99
C ARG A 298 -11.49 -25.75 -18.56
N ARG A 299 -11.71 -27.01 -18.17
CA ARG A 299 -12.11 -27.38 -16.81
C ARG A 299 -11.11 -26.91 -15.76
N ARG A 300 -9.80 -27.05 -16.02
CA ARG A 300 -8.75 -26.58 -15.14
C ARG A 300 -8.82 -25.05 -14.94
N MET A 301 -9.06 -24.29 -16.01
CA MET A 301 -9.23 -22.82 -15.92
C MET A 301 -10.48 -22.44 -15.11
N GLU A 302 -11.58 -23.15 -15.33
CA GLU A 302 -12.82 -22.98 -14.56
C GLU A 302 -12.60 -23.30 -13.08
N THR A 303 -11.97 -24.44 -12.77
CA THR A 303 -11.60 -24.82 -11.39
C THR A 303 -10.71 -23.75 -10.73
N ARG A 304 -9.66 -23.28 -11.39
CA ARG A 304 -8.79 -22.23 -10.87
C ARG A 304 -9.56 -20.97 -10.51
N ARG A 305 -10.45 -20.50 -11.40
CA ARG A 305 -11.29 -19.33 -11.17
C ARG A 305 -12.26 -19.53 -9.99
N GLN A 306 -12.85 -20.72 -9.89
CA GLN A 306 -13.75 -21.08 -8.79
C GLN A 306 -13.02 -21.06 -7.45
N LEU A 307 -11.82 -21.64 -7.37
CA LEU A 307 -11.00 -21.65 -6.15
C LEU A 307 -10.59 -20.24 -5.72
N CYS A 308 -10.13 -19.39 -6.66
CA CYS A 308 -9.81 -18.00 -6.35
C CYS A 308 -11.02 -17.18 -5.91
N ARG A 309 -12.21 -17.46 -6.49
CA ARG A 309 -13.45 -16.80 -6.07
C ARG A 309 -13.82 -17.16 -4.64
N LEU A 310 -13.78 -18.47 -4.32
CA LEU A 310 -14.07 -18.98 -2.98
C LEU A 310 -13.15 -18.38 -1.91
N LEU A 311 -11.85 -18.31 -2.18
CA LEU A 311 -10.89 -17.69 -1.27
C LEU A 311 -11.19 -16.18 -1.10
N ARG A 312 -11.51 -15.48 -2.19
CA ARG A 312 -11.86 -14.05 -2.15
C ARG A 312 -13.13 -13.80 -1.34
N GLU A 313 -14.17 -14.61 -1.48
CA GLU A 313 -15.40 -14.55 -0.70
C GLU A 313 -15.14 -14.77 0.79
N SER A 314 -14.05 -15.47 1.12
CA SER A 314 -13.57 -15.67 2.49
C SER A 314 -12.52 -14.60 2.93
N GLY A 315 -12.35 -13.53 2.16
CA GLY A 315 -11.41 -12.43 2.47
C GLY A 315 -9.94 -12.75 2.16
N ILE A 316 -9.64 -13.88 1.48
CA ILE A 316 -8.27 -14.29 1.15
C ILE A 316 -7.95 -13.97 -0.31
N SER A 317 -6.93 -13.13 -0.53
CA SER A 317 -6.38 -12.90 -1.86
C SER A 317 -5.49 -14.06 -2.28
N ALA A 318 -5.72 -14.60 -3.48
CA ALA A 318 -4.93 -15.67 -4.05
C ALA A 318 -4.58 -15.37 -5.51
N GLU A 319 -3.35 -15.64 -5.90
CA GLU A 319 -2.86 -15.51 -7.27
C GLU A 319 -2.67 -16.89 -7.91
N ILE A 320 -3.14 -17.03 -9.16
CA ILE A 320 -2.90 -18.24 -9.94
C ILE A 320 -1.48 -18.17 -10.51
N VAL A 321 -0.65 -19.15 -10.18
CA VAL A 321 0.71 -19.21 -10.70
C VAL A 321 0.91 -20.46 -11.59
N SER A 322 1.82 -20.36 -12.55
CA SER A 322 2.19 -21.44 -13.45
C SER A 322 3.57 -21.95 -13.07
N ARG A 323 3.71 -23.26 -12.87
CA ARG A 323 5.02 -23.86 -12.59
C ARG A 323 5.89 -23.79 -13.86
N PHE A 324 7.18 -23.57 -13.70
CA PHE A 324 8.15 -23.53 -14.81
C PHE A 324 8.16 -24.82 -15.65
N ARG A 325 7.90 -25.98 -14.98
CA ARG A 325 7.61 -27.26 -15.67
C ARG A 325 6.11 -27.57 -15.53
N PRO A 326 5.28 -27.22 -16.54
CA PRO A 326 3.84 -27.34 -16.42
C PRO A 326 3.40 -28.80 -16.30
N ASN A 327 2.65 -29.08 -15.24
CA ASN A 327 1.94 -30.34 -15.05
C ASN A 327 0.44 -30.08 -15.16
N PRO A 328 -0.29 -30.69 -16.12
CA PRO A 328 -1.72 -30.41 -16.31
C PRO A 328 -2.59 -30.85 -15.13
N PHE A 329 -2.09 -31.71 -14.25
CA PHE A 329 -2.81 -32.21 -13.09
C PHE A 329 -2.51 -31.46 -11.81
N ARG A 330 -1.75 -30.37 -11.87
CA ARG A 330 -1.40 -29.56 -10.70
C ARG A 330 -1.86 -28.11 -10.86
N ILE A 331 -2.48 -27.59 -9.81
CA ILE A 331 -2.85 -26.19 -9.67
C ILE A 331 -1.98 -25.58 -8.58
N PHE A 332 -1.46 -24.39 -8.81
CA PHE A 332 -0.69 -23.62 -7.82
C PHE A 332 -1.38 -22.32 -7.57
N LEU A 333 -1.59 -21.99 -6.30
CA LEU A 333 -2.17 -20.75 -5.82
C LEU A 333 -1.18 -20.11 -4.86
N ALA A 334 -0.70 -18.92 -5.17
CA ALA A 334 0.09 -18.13 -4.23
C ALA A 334 -0.85 -17.36 -3.31
N VAL A 335 -0.58 -17.43 -2.02
CA VAL A 335 -1.32 -16.76 -0.94
C VAL A 335 -0.33 -16.16 0.06
N SER A 336 -0.77 -15.19 0.88
CA SER A 336 0.09 -14.71 1.96
C SER A 336 0.36 -15.83 2.98
N LYS A 337 1.56 -15.80 3.58
CA LYS A 337 1.96 -16.74 4.63
C LYS A 337 0.94 -16.82 5.76
N GLU A 338 0.44 -15.68 6.21
CA GLU A 338 -0.56 -15.56 7.28
C GLU A 338 -1.86 -16.32 6.98
N ASN A 339 -2.29 -16.31 5.72
CA ASN A 339 -3.57 -16.88 5.30
C ASN A 339 -3.47 -18.30 4.75
N SER A 340 -2.26 -18.87 4.63
CA SER A 340 -2.04 -20.14 3.93
C SER A 340 -2.76 -21.32 4.59
N ALA A 341 -2.74 -21.42 5.92
CA ALA A 341 -3.41 -22.48 6.66
C ALA A 341 -4.94 -22.38 6.53
N GLN A 342 -5.49 -21.17 6.65
CA GLN A 342 -6.92 -20.93 6.49
C GLN A 342 -7.37 -21.21 5.04
N ALA A 343 -6.59 -20.75 4.06
CA ALA A 343 -6.84 -21.01 2.66
C ALA A 343 -6.86 -22.54 2.36
N LEU A 344 -5.88 -23.29 2.87
CA LEU A 344 -5.84 -24.73 2.72
C LEU A 344 -7.07 -25.41 3.33
N LYS A 345 -7.51 -24.97 4.53
CA LYS A 345 -8.72 -25.49 5.19
C LYS A 345 -9.98 -25.24 4.35
N ILE A 346 -10.15 -24.03 3.80
CA ILE A 346 -11.28 -23.70 2.92
C ILE A 346 -11.26 -24.54 1.66
N LEU A 347 -10.11 -24.68 1.01
CA LEU A 347 -9.95 -25.45 -0.23
C LEU A 347 -10.17 -26.94 -0.02
N SER A 348 -9.79 -27.49 1.14
CA SER A 348 -10.01 -28.90 1.49
C SER A 348 -11.49 -29.24 1.68
N GLY A 349 -12.33 -28.24 1.97
CA GLY A 349 -13.80 -28.41 2.04
C GLY A 349 -14.51 -28.48 0.68
N VAL A 350 -13.79 -28.20 -0.42
CA VAL A 350 -14.37 -28.25 -1.78
C VAL A 350 -14.32 -29.66 -2.33
N GLN A 351 -15.43 -30.14 -2.87
CA GLN A 351 -15.50 -31.42 -3.58
C GLN A 351 -14.78 -31.35 -4.92
N LEU A 352 -13.47 -31.54 -4.90
CA LEU A 352 -12.61 -31.65 -6.08
C LEU A 352 -12.05 -33.08 -6.19
N PRO A 353 -11.82 -33.58 -7.39
CA PRO A 353 -11.12 -34.85 -7.58
C PRO A 353 -9.62 -34.68 -7.27
N THR A 354 -9.29 -34.39 -6.02
CA THR A 354 -7.93 -34.12 -5.57
C THR A 354 -7.26 -35.37 -5.00
N ARG A 355 -6.02 -35.63 -5.44
CA ARG A 355 -5.14 -36.63 -4.88
C ARG A 355 -4.43 -36.14 -3.63
N ARG A 356 -3.98 -34.88 -3.65
CA ARG A 356 -3.20 -34.26 -2.59
C ARG A 356 -3.34 -32.75 -2.62
N MET A 357 -3.38 -32.13 -1.43
CA MET A 357 -3.18 -30.69 -1.24
C MET A 357 -2.08 -30.47 -0.22
N GLN A 358 -1.20 -29.50 -0.47
CA GLN A 358 -0.12 -29.17 0.45
C GLN A 358 0.28 -27.70 0.32
N ILE A 359 0.81 -27.15 1.40
CA ILE A 359 1.47 -25.83 1.39
C ILE A 359 2.94 -26.07 1.03
N ILE A 360 3.45 -25.28 0.09
CA ILE A 360 4.88 -25.14 -0.20
C ILE A 360 5.32 -23.87 0.51
N GLU A 361 6.18 -24.05 1.49
CA GLU A 361 6.77 -23.01 2.33
C GLU A 361 8.16 -22.64 1.81
N GLU A 362 8.87 -21.77 2.53
CA GLU A 362 10.25 -21.33 2.21
C GLU A 362 10.38 -20.76 0.78
N LEU A 363 9.39 -19.97 0.38
CA LEU A 363 9.34 -19.29 -0.91
C LEU A 363 9.43 -17.77 -0.76
N ALA A 364 9.93 -17.13 -1.80
CA ALA A 364 9.78 -15.71 -2.03
C ALA A 364 9.26 -15.45 -3.43
N CYS A 365 8.49 -14.38 -3.59
CA CYS A 365 8.09 -13.85 -4.89
C CYS A 365 9.00 -12.66 -5.22
N VAL A 366 9.80 -12.78 -6.28
CA VAL A 366 10.61 -11.69 -6.83
C VAL A 366 9.87 -11.18 -8.07
N SER A 367 9.44 -9.94 -8.04
CA SER A 367 8.63 -9.32 -9.09
C SER A 367 9.44 -8.31 -9.89
N LEU A 368 9.50 -8.50 -11.20
CA LEU A 368 9.94 -7.48 -12.16
C LEU A 368 8.73 -6.61 -12.51
N VAL A 369 8.85 -5.31 -12.31
CA VAL A 369 7.82 -4.32 -12.68
C VAL A 369 8.35 -3.45 -13.81
N ALA A 370 7.52 -3.26 -14.83
CA ALA A 370 7.81 -2.43 -16.00
C ALA A 370 6.52 -1.77 -16.48
N SER A 371 6.63 -0.76 -17.37
CA SER A 371 5.47 -0.12 -18.00
C SER A 371 4.59 -1.12 -18.75
N GLU A 372 5.19 -2.13 -19.36
CA GLU A 372 4.54 -3.29 -19.97
C GLU A 372 5.50 -4.49 -19.95
N ILE A 373 5.00 -5.64 -19.52
CA ILE A 373 5.75 -6.90 -19.57
C ILE A 373 5.53 -7.59 -20.92
N THR A 374 6.63 -7.94 -21.57
CA THR A 374 6.67 -8.65 -22.85
C THR A 374 7.27 -10.03 -22.69
N THR A 375 7.15 -10.88 -23.71
CA THR A 375 7.80 -12.20 -23.76
C THR A 375 9.32 -12.10 -23.63
N ASN A 376 9.94 -11.03 -24.16
CA ASN A 376 11.38 -10.81 -24.03
C ASN A 376 11.78 -10.62 -22.56
N HIS A 377 10.98 -9.88 -21.76
CA HIS A 377 11.24 -9.73 -20.32
C HIS A 377 11.24 -11.07 -19.58
N GLU A 378 10.36 -12.03 -19.97
CA GLU A 378 10.36 -13.37 -19.38
C GLU A 378 11.62 -14.14 -19.75
N VAL A 379 11.98 -14.17 -21.03
CA VAL A 379 13.19 -14.87 -21.51
C VAL A 379 14.44 -14.30 -20.83
N ASP A 380 14.58 -12.99 -20.84
CA ASP A 380 15.71 -12.30 -20.23
C ASP A 380 15.79 -12.53 -18.71
N ALA A 381 14.64 -12.54 -18.01
CA ALA A 381 14.58 -12.83 -16.59
C ALA A 381 14.99 -14.28 -16.28
N ILE A 382 14.51 -15.24 -17.06
CA ILE A 382 14.88 -16.66 -16.93
C ILE A 382 16.37 -16.84 -17.17
N GLU A 383 16.92 -16.23 -18.22
CA GLU A 383 18.36 -16.27 -18.50
C GLU A 383 19.21 -15.66 -17.39
N ALA A 384 18.82 -14.49 -16.90
CA ALA A 384 19.52 -13.81 -15.80
C ALA A 384 19.57 -14.70 -14.54
N MET A 385 18.48 -15.36 -14.21
CA MET A 385 18.40 -16.27 -13.07
C MET A 385 19.19 -17.56 -13.27
N ASN A 386 19.08 -18.18 -14.46
CA ASN A 386 19.80 -19.40 -14.79
C ASN A 386 21.33 -19.21 -14.73
N ARG A 387 21.85 -18.04 -15.16
CA ARG A 387 23.28 -17.68 -15.05
C ARG A 387 23.78 -17.66 -13.60
N GLN A 388 22.89 -17.43 -12.64
CA GLN A 388 23.21 -17.42 -11.21
C GLN A 388 22.84 -18.73 -10.50
N GLY A 389 22.39 -19.76 -11.23
CA GLY A 389 22.00 -21.05 -10.66
C GLY A 389 20.76 -20.98 -9.77
N ILE A 390 19.84 -20.03 -10.03
CA ILE A 390 18.64 -19.85 -9.24
C ILE A 390 17.54 -20.80 -9.69
N ASP A 391 16.94 -21.50 -8.74
CA ASP A 391 15.85 -22.44 -8.99
C ASP A 391 14.51 -21.71 -9.22
N LEU A 392 14.02 -21.76 -10.44
CA LEU A 392 12.71 -21.20 -10.81
C LEU A 392 11.61 -22.20 -10.50
N LEU A 393 10.73 -21.88 -9.55
CA LEU A 393 9.65 -22.76 -9.12
C LEU A 393 8.33 -22.50 -9.86
N ALA A 394 7.93 -21.24 -9.97
CA ALA A 394 6.71 -20.84 -10.64
C ALA A 394 6.82 -19.40 -11.15
N ILE A 395 5.90 -19.06 -12.06
CA ILE A 395 5.84 -17.74 -12.67
C ILE A 395 4.38 -17.32 -12.83
N ALA A 396 4.11 -16.00 -12.70
CA ALA A 396 2.82 -15.43 -13.02
C ALA A 396 3.00 -14.13 -13.82
N TRP A 397 2.14 -13.97 -14.83
CA TRP A 397 2.17 -12.87 -15.77
C TRP A 397 1.04 -11.88 -15.54
N TYR A 398 1.39 -10.61 -15.48
CA TYR A 398 0.48 -9.48 -15.45
C TYR A 398 0.94 -8.44 -16.48
N ARG A 399 0.10 -7.49 -16.80
CA ARG A 399 0.44 -6.48 -17.81
C ARG A 399 1.72 -5.71 -17.48
N GLN A 400 1.93 -5.36 -16.22
CA GLN A 400 3.04 -4.53 -15.76
C GLN A 400 3.96 -5.27 -14.75
N ARG A 401 3.70 -6.55 -14.48
CA ARG A 401 4.45 -7.33 -13.50
C ARG A 401 4.70 -8.76 -13.98
N LEU A 402 5.94 -9.19 -13.86
CA LEU A 402 6.33 -10.60 -13.96
C LEU A 402 6.71 -11.07 -12.56
N ALA A 403 5.89 -11.92 -11.96
CA ALA A 403 6.12 -12.48 -10.62
C ALA A 403 6.83 -13.84 -10.76
N ILE A 404 7.99 -13.99 -10.14
CA ILE A 404 8.83 -15.19 -10.22
C ILE A 404 9.01 -15.72 -8.80
N PHE A 405 8.66 -17.00 -8.61
CA PHE A 405 8.73 -17.68 -7.32
C PHE A 405 10.01 -18.50 -7.25
N VAL A 406 10.81 -18.21 -6.23
CA VAL A 406 12.12 -18.82 -5.98
C VAL A 406 12.21 -19.32 -4.53
N PRO A 407 13.16 -20.21 -4.18
CA PRO A 407 13.45 -20.52 -2.79
C PRO A 407 13.79 -19.24 -2.01
N LEU A 408 13.28 -19.12 -0.78
CA LEU A 408 13.47 -17.93 0.06
C LEU A 408 14.97 -17.59 0.22
N ALA A 409 15.82 -18.57 0.39
CA ALA A 409 17.28 -18.39 0.52
C ALA A 409 17.93 -17.77 -0.74
N GLN A 410 17.31 -17.88 -1.91
CA GLN A 410 17.82 -17.35 -3.18
C GLN A 410 17.21 -16.01 -3.58
N ALA A 411 16.26 -15.48 -2.79
CA ALA A 411 15.47 -14.29 -3.15
C ALA A 411 16.32 -13.05 -3.41
N ASN A 412 17.31 -12.77 -2.55
CA ASN A 412 18.20 -11.61 -2.70
C ASN A 412 19.12 -11.74 -3.91
N THR A 413 19.64 -12.93 -4.18
CA THR A 413 20.45 -13.22 -5.37
C THR A 413 19.62 -13.03 -6.64
N ALA A 414 18.35 -13.47 -6.62
CA ALA A 414 17.41 -13.29 -7.72
C ALA A 414 17.10 -11.81 -7.99
N ALA A 415 16.87 -11.03 -6.93
CA ALA A 415 16.62 -9.60 -7.05
C ALA A 415 17.83 -8.86 -7.66
N ASN A 416 19.05 -9.17 -7.20
CA ASN A 416 20.28 -8.60 -7.75
C ASN A 416 20.49 -8.99 -9.22
N ALA A 417 20.29 -10.25 -9.58
CA ALA A 417 20.43 -10.74 -10.95
C ALA A 417 19.50 -10.02 -11.93
N LEU A 418 18.24 -9.91 -11.55
CA LEU A 418 17.23 -9.19 -12.34
C LEU A 418 17.54 -7.70 -12.44
N HIS A 419 17.84 -7.05 -11.32
CA HIS A 419 18.15 -5.63 -11.31
C HIS A 419 19.37 -5.33 -12.19
N MET A 420 20.47 -6.08 -12.03
CA MET A 420 21.69 -5.92 -12.83
C MET A 420 21.40 -6.07 -14.34
N HIS A 421 20.53 -6.99 -14.72
CA HIS A 421 20.18 -7.20 -16.12
C HIS A 421 19.34 -6.06 -16.69
N PHE A 422 18.23 -5.71 -16.02
CA PHE A 422 17.24 -4.77 -16.55
C PHE A 422 17.60 -3.28 -16.34
N ALA A 423 18.37 -2.93 -15.29
CA ALA A 423 18.84 -1.56 -15.10
C ALA A 423 19.85 -1.12 -16.17
N LYS A 424 20.69 -2.04 -16.66
CA LYS A 424 21.64 -1.76 -17.76
C LYS A 424 20.96 -1.49 -19.08
N THR A 425 19.86 -2.15 -19.37
CA THR A 425 19.11 -1.99 -20.63
C THR A 425 18.49 -0.59 -20.73
N ARG A 426 18.23 0.09 -19.61
CA ARG A 426 17.71 1.47 -19.56
C ARG A 426 18.75 2.53 -19.93
N ILE A 427 20.04 2.26 -19.74
CA ILE A 427 21.13 3.20 -20.04
C ILE A 427 21.49 3.17 -21.55
N ALA A 428 21.10 2.11 -22.25
CA ALA A 428 21.41 1.89 -23.66
C ALA A 428 20.28 2.30 -24.64
N ALA A 429 19.13 2.73 -24.13
CA ALA A 429 17.97 3.23 -24.90
C ALA A 429 17.75 4.74 -24.66
#